data_b31d8b7a0722c7bbdce81a0470b6f0c9
#
_entry.id   b31d8b7a0722c7bbdce81a0470b6f0c9
#
_cell.length_a   1.000
_cell.length_b   1.000
_cell.length_c   1.000
_cell.angle_alpha   90.00
_cell.angle_beta   90.00
_cell.angle_gamma   90.00
#
_symmetry.space_group_name_H-M   'P 1'
#
loop_
_entity.id
_entity.type
_entity.pdbx_description
1 polymer ?
#
loop_
_entity_poly.entity_id
_entity_poly.type
_entity_poly.pdbx_seq_one_letter_code
_entity_poly.pdbx_strand_id
1 'polypeptide(L)'
;MQEARQGNAKGRQPAATAGKARQAGNAIHHQSVQQFQHAVQFMQEGKYEKARALFEKLAQEGAPELLDRSRVYLTVCTRHAMKHALSFANMEERYDYAVSLLNQGQYEDARDQFDGMLEKNPDADFAHYGLAVLNSMTGQAEECLDHLARAIELNAQNRIQARSDADFADMADDPRFTELLYPEAP
;
A
#
# COMPACT_ATOMS: atom_id res chain seq x y z
N MET A 1 -18.26 86.41 10.37
CA MET A 1 -18.34 85.23 11.29
C MET A 1 -18.98 84.09 10.51
N GLN A 2 -18.23 83.17 10.20
CA GLN A 2 -18.57 81.75 10.31
C GLN A 2 -17.76 80.85 9.39
N GLU A 3 -17.29 79.86 10.03
CA GLU A 3 -16.21 78.96 9.69
C GLU A 3 -16.54 77.96 8.59
N ALA A 4 -15.52 77.76 7.80
CA ALA A 4 -15.44 76.65 6.88
C ALA A 4 -15.20 75.31 7.66
N ARG A 5 -15.98 74.27 7.41
CA ARG A 5 -15.66 72.95 7.77
C ARG A 5 -15.23 72.18 6.53
N GLN A 6 -13.94 71.95 6.48
CA GLN A 6 -13.31 71.01 5.59
C GLN A 6 -13.69 69.54 6.00
N GLY A 7 -14.36 68.80 5.12
CA GLY A 7 -14.56 67.35 5.22
C GLY A 7 -13.47 66.65 4.48
N ASN A 8 -12.56 66.03 5.23
CA ASN A 8 -11.47 65.22 4.73
C ASN A 8 -11.99 63.81 4.37
N ALA A 9 -12.12 63.53 3.10
CA ALA A 9 -12.43 62.20 2.60
C ALA A 9 -11.13 61.42 2.36
N LYS A 10 -10.66 60.74 3.41
CA LYS A 10 -9.60 59.75 3.31
C LYS A 10 -10.21 58.37 2.96
N GLY A 11 -9.68 57.77 1.91
CA GLY A 11 -9.46 56.35 1.96
C GLY A 11 -10.31 55.46 1.08
N ARG A 12 -9.86 55.25 -0.14
CA ARG A 12 -10.19 54.03 -0.88
C ARG A 12 -8.90 53.38 -1.34
N GLN A 13 -8.35 52.49 -0.53
CA GLN A 13 -7.39 51.51 -0.96
C GLN A 13 -7.76 50.09 -0.40
N PRO A 14 -8.71 49.37 -1.02
CA PRO A 14 -8.77 47.93 -0.84
C PRO A 14 -8.60 47.09 -2.13
N ALA A 15 -8.61 47.72 -3.32
CA ALA A 15 -8.61 46.93 -4.57
C ALA A 15 -7.23 46.32 -4.97
N ALA A 16 -6.14 46.98 -4.63
CA ALA A 16 -4.79 46.52 -5.00
C ALA A 16 -4.30 45.35 -4.16
N THR A 17 -4.73 45.21 -2.91
CA THR A 17 -4.39 44.11 -2.01
C THR A 17 -5.15 42.83 -2.34
N ALA A 18 -6.41 42.94 -2.74
CA ALA A 18 -7.23 41.81 -3.16
C ALA A 18 -6.72 41.17 -4.49
N GLY A 19 -6.24 41.98 -5.43
CA GLY A 19 -5.65 41.51 -6.68
C GLY A 19 -4.35 40.74 -6.45
N LYS A 20 -3.46 41.22 -5.59
CA LYS A 20 -2.20 40.55 -5.23
C LYS A 20 -2.46 39.24 -4.47
N ALA A 21 -3.43 39.18 -3.57
CA ALA A 21 -3.79 37.97 -2.84
C ALA A 21 -4.37 36.90 -3.77
N ARG A 22 -5.21 37.28 -4.75
CA ARG A 22 -5.73 36.34 -5.77
C ARG A 22 -4.62 35.82 -6.69
N GLN A 23 -3.69 36.63 -7.11
CA GLN A 23 -2.56 36.23 -7.94
C GLN A 23 -1.62 35.26 -7.17
N ALA A 24 -1.35 35.51 -5.90
CA ALA A 24 -0.57 34.67 -5.03
C ALA A 24 -1.28 33.30 -4.80
N GLY A 25 -2.59 33.29 -4.57
CA GLY A 25 -3.38 32.07 -4.44
C GLY A 25 -3.38 31.22 -5.71
N ASN A 26 -3.52 31.84 -6.89
CA ASN A 26 -3.44 31.13 -8.16
C ASN A 26 -2.04 30.55 -8.43
N ALA A 27 -0.98 31.26 -8.05
CA ALA A 27 0.39 30.77 -8.21
C ALA A 27 0.65 29.56 -7.30
N ILE A 28 0.21 29.61 -6.04
CA ILE A 28 0.30 28.49 -5.09
C ILE A 28 -0.50 27.28 -5.62
N HIS A 29 -1.70 27.48 -6.09
CA HIS A 29 -2.52 26.41 -6.66
C HIS A 29 -1.84 25.75 -7.86
N HIS A 30 -1.37 26.54 -8.82
CA HIS A 30 -0.68 26.00 -10.00
C HIS A 30 0.59 25.22 -9.64
N GLN A 31 1.39 25.74 -8.73
CA GLN A 31 2.59 25.06 -8.23
C GLN A 31 2.24 23.74 -7.50
N SER A 32 1.21 23.75 -6.67
CA SER A 32 0.74 22.57 -5.95
C SER A 32 0.25 21.48 -6.91
N VAL A 33 -0.48 21.85 -7.97
CA VAL A 33 -0.93 20.90 -9.01
C VAL A 33 0.27 20.26 -9.72
N GLN A 34 1.25 21.07 -10.11
CA GLN A 34 2.47 20.53 -10.76
C GLN A 34 3.25 19.59 -9.84
N GLN A 35 3.42 19.96 -8.57
CA GLN A 35 4.09 19.09 -7.59
C GLN A 35 3.32 17.80 -7.34
N PHE A 36 1.99 17.87 -7.30
CA PHE A 36 1.14 16.68 -7.15
C PHE A 36 1.29 15.74 -8.34
N GLN A 37 1.25 16.24 -9.56
CA GLN A 37 1.46 15.44 -10.77
C GLN A 37 2.84 14.76 -10.77
N HIS A 38 3.88 15.49 -10.37
CA HIS A 38 5.24 14.95 -10.27
C HIS A 38 5.36 13.86 -9.19
N ALA A 39 4.68 14.05 -8.07
CA ALA A 39 4.64 13.04 -7.02
C ALA A 39 3.93 11.76 -7.48
N VAL A 40 2.82 11.88 -8.21
CA VAL A 40 2.11 10.72 -8.82
C VAL A 40 3.00 10.03 -9.84
N GLN A 41 3.74 10.76 -10.66
CA GLN A 41 4.69 10.18 -11.60
C GLN A 41 5.77 9.37 -10.88
N PHE A 42 6.34 9.89 -9.78
CA PHE A 42 7.31 9.12 -8.99
C PHE A 42 6.72 7.85 -8.39
N MET A 43 5.44 7.85 -7.99
CA MET A 43 4.77 6.63 -7.56
C MET A 43 4.67 5.59 -8.68
N GLN A 44 4.28 6.02 -9.89
CA GLN A 44 4.20 5.15 -11.08
C GLN A 44 5.56 4.56 -11.47
N GLU A 45 6.64 5.29 -11.20
CA GLU A 45 8.02 4.85 -11.42
C GLU A 45 8.58 4.00 -10.24
N GLY A 46 7.77 3.68 -9.23
CA GLY A 46 8.20 2.95 -8.03
C GLY A 46 9.11 3.73 -7.09
N LYS A 47 9.30 5.03 -7.31
CA LYS A 47 10.17 5.91 -6.52
C LYS A 47 9.44 6.48 -5.30
N TYR A 48 8.93 5.61 -4.43
CA TYR A 48 8.05 5.98 -3.33
C TYR A 48 8.65 6.97 -2.34
N GLU A 49 9.95 6.92 -2.05
CA GLU A 49 10.61 7.89 -1.17
C GLU A 49 10.57 9.33 -1.73
N LYS A 50 10.77 9.48 -3.04
CA LYS A 50 10.68 10.80 -3.69
C LYS A 50 9.24 11.29 -3.75
N ALA A 51 8.30 10.40 -4.03
CA ALA A 51 6.88 10.70 -4.00
C ALA A 51 6.43 11.13 -2.60
N ARG A 52 6.86 10.40 -1.57
CA ARG A 52 6.59 10.69 -0.15
C ARG A 52 6.99 12.10 0.23
N ALA A 53 8.23 12.49 -0.08
CA ALA A 53 8.74 13.83 0.24
C ALA A 53 7.91 14.96 -0.41
N LEU A 54 7.42 14.77 -1.64
CA LEU A 54 6.56 15.74 -2.30
C LEU A 54 5.14 15.78 -1.71
N PHE A 55 4.54 14.62 -1.41
CA PHE A 55 3.22 14.58 -0.79
C PHE A 55 3.25 15.11 0.65
N GLU A 56 4.32 14.90 1.40
CA GLU A 56 4.50 15.48 2.72
C GLU A 56 4.49 17.02 2.67
N LYS A 57 5.24 17.61 1.74
CA LYS A 57 5.24 19.04 1.51
C LYS A 57 3.86 19.54 1.09
N LEU A 58 3.18 18.84 0.17
CA LEU A 58 1.84 19.21 -0.27
C LEU A 58 0.79 19.10 0.84
N ALA A 59 0.93 18.13 1.75
CA ALA A 59 0.03 17.96 2.88
C ALA A 59 0.19 19.04 3.96
N GLN A 60 1.32 19.76 3.98
CA GLN A 60 1.61 20.86 4.89
C GLN A 60 1.33 22.23 4.28
N GLU A 61 1.80 22.46 3.06
CA GLU A 61 1.86 23.78 2.43
C GLU A 61 1.11 23.87 1.10
N GLY A 62 0.48 22.79 0.66
CA GLY A 62 -0.21 22.74 -0.63
C GLY A 62 -1.50 23.54 -0.69
N ALA A 63 -2.05 23.66 -1.90
CA ALA A 63 -3.36 24.24 -2.10
C ALA A 63 -4.45 23.46 -1.32
N PRO A 64 -5.42 24.14 -0.68
CA PRO A 64 -6.41 23.49 0.19
C PRO A 64 -7.12 22.30 -0.43
N GLU A 65 -7.39 22.35 -1.73
CA GLU A 65 -8.09 21.29 -2.49
C GLU A 65 -7.26 20.01 -2.63
N LEU A 66 -5.94 20.11 -2.43
CA LEU A 66 -5.01 18.98 -2.57
C LEU A 66 -4.54 18.41 -1.23
N LEU A 67 -4.80 19.08 -0.10
CA LEU A 67 -4.28 18.67 1.21
C LEU A 67 -4.72 17.26 1.60
N ASP A 68 -6.01 16.98 1.58
CA ASP A 68 -6.54 15.67 2.00
C ASP A 68 -6.12 14.57 1.05
N ARG A 69 -6.13 14.87 -0.24
CA ARG A 69 -5.67 13.94 -1.27
C ARG A 69 -4.18 13.61 -1.11
N SER A 70 -3.36 14.61 -0.82
CA SER A 70 -1.93 14.43 -0.56
C SER A 70 -1.67 13.59 0.69
N ARG A 71 -2.48 13.72 1.75
CA ARG A 71 -2.38 12.89 2.95
C ARG A 71 -2.64 11.41 2.67
N VAL A 72 -3.64 11.11 1.84
CA VAL A 72 -3.93 9.73 1.43
C VAL A 72 -2.75 9.13 0.67
N TYR A 73 -2.23 9.84 -0.33
CA TYR A 73 -1.07 9.37 -1.09
C TYR A 73 0.21 9.29 -0.25
N LEU A 74 0.38 10.20 0.72
CA LEU A 74 1.48 10.16 1.67
C LEU A 74 1.45 8.84 2.49
N THR A 75 0.28 8.42 2.96
CA THR A 75 0.12 7.16 3.68
C THR A 75 0.53 5.97 2.81
N VAL A 76 0.09 5.93 1.55
CA VAL A 76 0.47 4.88 0.59
C VAL A 76 1.98 4.87 0.35
N CYS A 77 2.59 6.03 0.08
CA CYS A 77 4.03 6.13 -0.15
C CYS A 77 4.84 5.71 1.08
N THR A 78 4.40 6.10 2.28
CA THR A 78 5.06 5.73 3.54
C THR A 78 5.02 4.22 3.75
N ARG A 79 3.89 3.57 3.49
CA ARG A 79 3.75 2.12 3.57
C ARG A 79 4.70 1.40 2.60
N HIS A 80 4.75 1.83 1.34
CA HIS A 80 5.67 1.26 0.35
C HIS A 80 7.14 1.51 0.69
N ALA A 81 7.48 2.71 1.16
CA ALA A 81 8.84 3.04 1.58
C ALA A 81 9.29 2.18 2.76
N MET A 82 8.42 1.92 3.74
CA MET A 82 8.69 1.00 4.85
C MET A 82 8.90 -0.43 4.37
N LYS A 83 8.11 -0.91 3.42
CA LYS A 83 8.29 -2.25 2.82
C LYS A 83 9.67 -2.41 2.17
N HIS A 84 10.14 -1.39 1.46
CA HIS A 84 11.48 -1.40 0.85
C HIS A 84 12.62 -1.22 1.85
N ALA A 85 12.37 -0.63 3.00
CA ALA A 85 13.36 -0.47 4.07
C ALA A 85 13.53 -1.73 4.93
N LEU A 86 12.60 -2.70 4.85
CA LEU A 86 12.72 -3.98 5.55
C LEU A 86 13.84 -4.81 4.93
N SER A 87 14.92 -4.97 5.68
CA SER A 87 16.00 -5.90 5.35
C SER A 87 15.94 -7.08 6.30
N PHE A 88 15.88 -8.28 5.76
CA PHE A 88 15.89 -9.52 6.52
C PHE A 88 17.27 -10.16 6.40
N ALA A 89 17.79 -10.72 7.49
CA ALA A 89 19.08 -11.37 7.51
C ALA A 89 19.09 -12.64 6.63
N ASN A 90 17.94 -13.31 6.55
CA ASN A 90 17.76 -14.53 5.76
C ASN A 90 16.28 -14.70 5.33
N MET A 91 16.00 -15.77 4.60
CA MET A 91 14.67 -16.09 4.11
C MET A 91 13.72 -16.53 5.23
N GLU A 92 14.25 -17.17 6.28
CA GLU A 92 13.50 -17.65 7.43
C GLU A 92 12.93 -16.45 8.24
N GLU A 93 13.76 -15.46 8.54
CA GLU A 93 13.30 -14.23 9.22
C GLU A 93 12.21 -13.50 8.42
N ARG A 94 12.33 -13.48 7.08
CA ARG A 94 11.31 -12.91 6.21
C ARG A 94 10.01 -13.70 6.25
N TYR A 95 10.11 -15.04 6.30
CA TYR A 95 8.96 -15.93 6.43
C TYR A 95 8.24 -15.73 7.75
N ASP A 96 8.95 -15.71 8.86
CA ASP A 96 8.38 -15.44 10.19
C ASP A 96 7.64 -14.10 10.24
N TYR A 97 8.22 -13.09 9.60
CA TYR A 97 7.57 -11.79 9.48
C TYR A 97 6.28 -11.88 8.64
N ALA A 98 6.29 -12.59 7.51
CA ALA A 98 5.11 -12.79 6.66
C ALA A 98 3.99 -13.52 7.41
N VAL A 99 4.32 -14.56 8.17
CA VAL A 99 3.37 -15.29 9.02
C VAL A 99 2.81 -14.39 10.12
N SER A 100 3.65 -13.54 10.72
CA SER A 100 3.18 -12.55 11.72
C SER A 100 2.17 -11.57 11.12
N LEU A 101 2.39 -11.08 9.90
CA LEU A 101 1.44 -10.22 9.18
C LEU A 101 0.12 -10.94 8.89
N LEU A 102 0.19 -12.18 8.44
CA LEU A 102 -0.96 -13.03 8.17
C LEU A 102 -1.83 -13.20 9.42
N ASN A 103 -1.21 -13.53 10.55
CA ASN A 103 -1.88 -13.67 11.85
C ASN A 103 -2.49 -12.37 12.38
N GLN A 104 -1.99 -11.21 11.93
CA GLN A 104 -2.56 -9.89 12.24
C GLN A 104 -3.66 -9.47 11.27
N GLY A 105 -4.01 -10.28 10.28
CA GLY A 105 -4.98 -9.96 9.24
C GLY A 105 -4.47 -8.96 8.20
N GLN A 106 -3.17 -8.72 8.15
CA GLN A 106 -2.53 -7.83 7.16
C GLN A 106 -2.21 -8.62 5.88
N TYR A 107 -3.24 -9.14 5.24
CA TYR A 107 -3.13 -10.11 4.14
C TYR A 107 -2.34 -9.59 2.93
N GLU A 108 -2.58 -8.34 2.53
CA GLU A 108 -1.84 -7.72 1.42
C GLU A 108 -0.33 -7.61 1.72
N ASP A 109 0.01 -7.21 2.94
CA ASP A 109 1.40 -7.08 3.35
C ASP A 109 2.08 -8.45 3.49
N ALA A 110 1.35 -9.47 3.97
CA ALA A 110 1.83 -10.85 4.02
C ALA A 110 2.07 -11.40 2.60
N ARG A 111 1.12 -11.22 1.67
CA ARG A 111 1.24 -11.61 0.26
C ARG A 111 2.51 -11.04 -0.37
N ASP A 112 2.74 -9.74 -0.23
CA ASP A 112 3.94 -9.07 -0.76
C ASP A 112 5.25 -9.68 -0.23
N GLN A 113 5.24 -10.20 1.02
CA GLN A 113 6.43 -10.86 1.56
C GLN A 113 6.63 -12.25 0.94
N PHE A 114 5.57 -13.05 0.83
CA PHE A 114 5.66 -14.37 0.20
C PHE A 114 6.03 -14.27 -1.28
N ASP A 115 5.38 -13.38 -2.05
CA ASP A 115 5.69 -13.14 -3.46
C ASP A 115 7.15 -12.72 -3.65
N GLY A 116 7.62 -11.81 -2.82
CA GLY A 116 9.01 -11.40 -2.89
C GLY A 116 10.02 -12.45 -2.38
N MET A 117 9.58 -13.54 -1.73
CA MET A 117 10.40 -14.73 -1.53
C MET A 117 10.46 -15.57 -2.80
N LEU A 118 9.32 -15.75 -3.48
CA LEU A 118 9.22 -16.50 -4.73
C LEU A 118 9.96 -15.82 -5.89
N GLU A 119 10.02 -14.49 -5.92
CA GLU A 119 10.87 -13.75 -6.86
C GLU A 119 12.36 -14.11 -6.75
N LYS A 120 12.82 -14.41 -5.53
CA LYS A 120 14.22 -14.79 -5.27
C LYS A 120 14.46 -16.28 -5.40
N ASN A 121 13.50 -17.06 -4.97
CA ASN A 121 13.52 -18.52 -5.01
C ASN A 121 12.14 -19.07 -5.40
N PRO A 122 11.87 -19.31 -6.69
CA PRO A 122 10.59 -19.83 -7.16
C PRO A 122 10.21 -21.21 -6.62
N ASP A 123 11.18 -21.96 -6.08
CA ASP A 123 11.00 -23.28 -5.51
C ASP A 123 10.97 -23.27 -3.97
N ALA A 124 10.67 -22.12 -3.36
CA ALA A 124 10.48 -22.04 -1.91
C ALA A 124 9.12 -22.62 -1.52
N ASP A 125 9.09 -23.90 -1.16
CA ASP A 125 7.87 -24.66 -0.81
C ASP A 125 7.10 -24.00 0.34
N PHE A 126 7.80 -23.49 1.36
CA PHE A 126 7.19 -22.76 2.48
C PHE A 126 6.51 -21.45 2.06
N ALA A 127 7.02 -20.74 1.05
CA ALA A 127 6.38 -19.52 0.56
C ALA A 127 5.10 -19.84 -0.23
N HIS A 128 5.11 -20.89 -1.03
CA HIS A 128 3.91 -21.43 -1.66
C HIS A 128 2.88 -21.89 -0.63
N TYR A 129 3.31 -22.57 0.43
CA TYR A 129 2.42 -22.98 1.51
C TYR A 129 1.78 -21.76 2.21
N GLY A 130 2.57 -20.73 2.53
CA GLY A 130 2.07 -19.49 3.12
C GLY A 130 1.05 -18.75 2.24
N LEU A 131 1.25 -18.73 0.90
CA LEU A 131 0.27 -18.19 -0.04
C LEU A 131 -1.00 -19.05 -0.12
N ALA A 132 -0.87 -20.37 -0.04
CA ALA A 132 -2.03 -21.26 0.01
C ALA A 132 -2.90 -20.99 1.24
N VAL A 133 -2.30 -20.86 2.43
CA VAL A 133 -3.00 -20.48 3.67
C VAL A 133 -3.67 -19.11 3.53
N LEU A 134 -2.94 -18.11 3.05
CA LEU A 134 -3.48 -16.78 2.84
C LEU A 134 -4.70 -16.79 1.90
N ASN A 135 -4.61 -17.53 0.80
CA ASN A 135 -5.69 -17.64 -0.18
C ASN A 135 -6.90 -18.39 0.39
N SER A 136 -6.69 -19.42 1.22
CA SER A 136 -7.75 -20.07 1.98
C SER A 136 -8.50 -19.06 2.85
N MET A 137 -7.76 -18.33 3.70
CA MET A 137 -8.34 -17.34 4.63
C MET A 137 -9.04 -16.16 3.94
N THR A 138 -8.71 -15.90 2.67
CA THR A 138 -9.30 -14.81 1.87
C THR A 138 -10.32 -15.27 0.84
N GLY A 139 -10.68 -16.57 0.84
CA GLY A 139 -11.71 -17.16 -0.03
C GLY A 139 -11.29 -17.29 -1.49
N GLN A 140 -9.99 -17.33 -1.79
CA GLN A 140 -9.44 -17.49 -3.13
C GLN A 140 -9.10 -18.97 -3.36
N ALA A 141 -10.13 -19.80 -3.58
CA ALA A 141 -9.99 -21.25 -3.59
C ALA A 141 -9.09 -21.77 -4.71
N GLU A 142 -9.16 -21.21 -5.92
CA GLU A 142 -8.31 -21.64 -7.06
C GLU A 142 -6.83 -21.40 -6.76
N GLU A 143 -6.49 -20.18 -6.36
CA GLU A 143 -5.11 -19.80 -6.02
C GLU A 143 -4.58 -20.57 -4.81
N CYS A 144 -5.47 -20.90 -3.86
CA CYS A 144 -5.12 -21.75 -2.73
C CYS A 144 -4.68 -23.14 -3.19
N LEU A 145 -5.46 -23.78 -4.07
CA LEU A 145 -5.17 -25.10 -4.61
C LEU A 145 -3.88 -25.12 -5.44
N ASP A 146 -3.69 -24.11 -6.30
CA ASP A 146 -2.50 -23.99 -7.14
C ASP A 146 -1.22 -23.89 -6.29
N HIS A 147 -1.24 -23.01 -5.30
CA HIS A 147 -0.10 -22.83 -4.42
C HIS A 147 0.14 -24.05 -3.51
N LEU A 148 -0.91 -24.66 -2.98
CA LEU A 148 -0.78 -25.85 -2.16
C LEU A 148 -0.25 -27.05 -2.97
N ALA A 149 -0.75 -27.25 -4.20
CA ALA A 149 -0.24 -28.27 -5.10
C ALA A 149 1.26 -28.09 -5.34
N ARG A 150 1.68 -26.85 -5.63
CA ARG A 150 3.09 -26.56 -5.85
C ARG A 150 3.94 -26.78 -4.59
N ALA A 151 3.46 -26.38 -3.43
CA ALA A 151 4.14 -26.64 -2.16
C ALA A 151 4.34 -28.15 -1.92
N ILE A 152 3.32 -28.96 -2.22
CA ILE A 152 3.37 -30.43 -2.07
C ILE A 152 4.31 -31.08 -3.09
N GLU A 153 4.33 -30.61 -4.34
CA GLU A 153 5.29 -31.06 -5.35
C GLU A 153 6.73 -30.84 -4.93
N LEU A 154 7.01 -29.67 -4.36
CA LEU A 154 8.35 -29.29 -3.90
C LEU A 154 8.74 -30.03 -2.63
N ASN A 155 7.78 -30.24 -1.72
CA ASN A 155 8.01 -30.92 -0.45
C ASN A 155 6.74 -31.68 -0.01
N ALA A 156 6.78 -33.00 -0.10
CA ALA A 156 5.66 -33.88 0.23
C ALA A 156 5.17 -33.74 1.70
N GLN A 157 6.00 -33.23 2.61
CA GLN A 157 5.60 -32.97 3.99
C GLN A 157 4.49 -31.93 4.11
N ASN A 158 4.40 -30.99 3.18
CA ASN A 158 3.33 -29.98 3.13
C ASN A 158 1.93 -30.60 3.01
N ARG A 159 1.82 -31.77 2.36
CA ARG A 159 0.55 -32.53 2.31
C ARG A 159 0.12 -33.03 3.71
N ILE A 160 1.07 -33.50 4.48
CA ILE A 160 0.80 -34.01 5.84
C ILE A 160 0.44 -32.83 6.76
N GLN A 161 1.15 -31.76 6.66
CA GLN A 161 0.88 -30.51 7.41
C GLN A 161 -0.52 -29.97 7.10
N ALA A 162 -0.89 -29.84 5.84
CA ALA A 162 -2.17 -29.29 5.40
C ALA A 162 -3.38 -30.11 5.90
N ARG A 163 -3.24 -31.41 6.13
CA ARG A 163 -4.31 -32.26 6.67
C ARG A 163 -4.74 -31.89 8.09
N SER A 164 -3.86 -31.27 8.86
CA SER A 164 -4.10 -30.91 10.26
C SER A 164 -4.10 -29.40 10.49
N ASP A 165 -3.90 -28.63 9.45
CA ASP A 165 -3.82 -27.19 9.53
C ASP A 165 -5.22 -26.57 9.49
N ALA A 166 -5.60 -25.91 10.60
CA ALA A 166 -6.91 -25.29 10.77
C ALA A 166 -7.15 -24.10 9.83
N ASP A 167 -6.10 -23.52 9.28
CA ASP A 167 -6.19 -22.37 8.38
C ASP A 167 -6.77 -22.74 6.99
N PHE A 168 -6.89 -24.05 6.70
CA PHE A 168 -7.60 -24.57 5.54
C PHE A 168 -9.06 -24.99 5.82
N ALA A 169 -9.63 -24.60 6.96
CA ALA A 169 -11.00 -24.98 7.30
C ALA A 169 -12.03 -24.59 6.22
N ASP A 170 -11.86 -23.43 5.60
CA ASP A 170 -12.74 -22.95 4.52
C ASP A 170 -12.61 -23.74 3.21
N MET A 171 -11.56 -24.56 3.06
CA MET A 171 -11.32 -25.43 1.92
C MET A 171 -11.85 -26.86 2.14
N ALA A 172 -12.28 -27.21 3.36
CA ALA A 172 -12.63 -28.58 3.75
C ALA A 172 -13.74 -29.20 2.89
N ASP A 173 -14.67 -28.39 2.41
CA ASP A 173 -15.80 -28.81 1.56
C ASP A 173 -15.47 -28.87 0.05
N ASP A 174 -14.29 -28.41 -0.36
CA ASP A 174 -13.85 -28.49 -1.78
C ASP A 174 -13.32 -29.89 -2.08
N PRO A 175 -13.96 -30.66 -3.00
CA PRO A 175 -13.51 -32.00 -3.33
C PRO A 175 -12.09 -32.05 -3.91
N ARG A 176 -11.66 -30.98 -4.60
CA ARG A 176 -10.31 -30.88 -5.17
C ARG A 176 -9.25 -30.76 -4.06
N PHE A 177 -9.58 -30.06 -2.97
CA PHE A 177 -8.71 -29.99 -1.78
C PHE A 177 -8.55 -31.38 -1.16
N THR A 178 -9.67 -32.12 -1.02
CA THR A 178 -9.65 -33.49 -0.50
C THR A 178 -8.82 -34.42 -1.41
N GLU A 179 -8.98 -34.34 -2.73
CA GLU A 179 -8.20 -35.14 -3.69
C GLU A 179 -6.70 -34.80 -3.61
N LEU A 180 -6.35 -33.53 -3.47
CA LEU A 180 -4.97 -33.09 -3.33
C LEU A 180 -4.31 -33.64 -2.06
N LEU A 181 -5.06 -33.70 -0.94
CA LEU A 181 -4.55 -34.20 0.33
C LEU A 181 -4.56 -35.72 0.45
N TYR A 182 -5.52 -36.40 -0.18
CA TYR A 182 -5.75 -37.84 -0.10
C TYR A 182 -5.85 -38.45 -1.50
N PRO A 183 -4.78 -38.37 -2.32
CA PRO A 183 -4.80 -38.97 -3.65
C PRO A 183 -5.07 -40.46 -3.56
N GLU A 184 -5.89 -40.98 -4.47
CA GLU A 184 -6.09 -42.42 -4.59
C GLU A 184 -4.73 -43.08 -4.89
N ALA A 185 -4.49 -44.21 -4.25
CA ALA A 185 -3.27 -44.97 -4.50
C ALA A 185 -3.30 -45.53 -5.95
N PRO A 186 -2.19 -45.44 -6.70
CA PRO A 186 -2.10 -45.91 -8.07
C PRO A 186 -2.28 -47.45 -8.16
#